data_c2066df559b2f186f7bc169d87e4e44b
#
_entry.id   c2066df559b2f186f7bc169d87e4e44b
#
_cell.length_a   1.000
_cell.length_b   1.000
_cell.length_c   1.000
_cell.angle_alpha   90.00
_cell.angle_beta   90.00
_cell.angle_gamma   90.00
#
_symmetry.space_group_name_H-M   'P 1'
#
loop_
_entity.id
_entity.type
_entity.pdbx_description
1 polymer ?
#
loop_
_entity_poly.entity_id
_entity_poly.type
_entity_poly.pdbx_seq_one_letter_code
_entity_poly.pdbx_strand_id
1 'polypeptide(L)'
;MENLFRNIVYGSMALTLLTTPVAAQQKMNEMWGNGQQAKEINNMGERGHLFEWGNYAMFIHWGLYSQLGNIWNEKTYYGIGEWMMDVNMGNADKDEYKAVARSFNPQNFDAMKIAQLAKDAGMKYIIITSKHHDGFAMYHSQCDKFNIVDSTPFA
;
A
#
# COMPACT_ATOMS: atom_id res chain seq x y z
N MET A 1 -28.20 29.79 -46.04
CA MET A 1 -27.55 28.47 -45.88
C MET A 1 -26.39 28.47 -44.88
N GLU A 2 -25.56 29.48 -44.83
CA GLU A 2 -24.41 29.55 -43.89
C GLU A 2 -24.81 29.52 -42.40
N ASN A 3 -25.91 30.16 -42.01
CA ASN A 3 -26.34 30.17 -40.60
C ASN A 3 -26.87 28.82 -40.11
N LEU A 4 -27.39 27.98 -41.01
CA LEU A 4 -27.91 26.66 -40.64
C LEU A 4 -26.75 25.68 -40.37
N PHE A 5 -25.69 25.74 -41.18
CA PHE A 5 -24.49 24.90 -40.97
C PHE A 5 -23.73 25.31 -39.71
N ARG A 6 -23.64 26.58 -39.38
CA ARG A 6 -22.98 27.09 -38.19
C ARG A 6 -23.67 26.62 -36.90
N ASN A 7 -24.99 26.61 -36.89
CA ASN A 7 -25.76 26.15 -35.73
C ASN A 7 -25.70 24.61 -35.56
N ILE A 8 -25.59 23.85 -36.66
CA ILE A 8 -25.42 22.40 -36.63
C ILE A 8 -24.04 22.02 -36.05
N VAL A 9 -22.97 22.74 -36.48
CA VAL A 9 -21.60 22.50 -36.00
C VAL A 9 -21.48 22.83 -34.52
N TYR A 10 -22.04 23.94 -34.04
CA TYR A 10 -22.02 24.28 -32.60
C TYR A 10 -22.91 23.38 -31.76
N GLY A 11 -24.03 22.92 -32.29
CA GLY A 11 -24.89 21.96 -31.61
C GLY A 11 -24.24 20.58 -31.46
N SER A 12 -23.55 20.11 -32.50
CA SER A 12 -22.81 18.83 -32.43
C SER A 12 -21.59 18.89 -31.52
N MET A 13 -20.86 19.99 -31.49
CA MET A 13 -19.73 20.19 -30.57
C MET A 13 -20.18 20.31 -29.11
N ALA A 14 -21.29 21.01 -28.84
CA ALA A 14 -21.83 21.11 -27.49
C ALA A 14 -22.35 19.76 -26.99
N LEU A 15 -22.93 18.92 -27.84
CA LEU A 15 -23.43 17.61 -27.49
C LEU A 15 -22.29 16.61 -27.21
N THR A 16 -21.19 16.67 -27.95
CA THR A 16 -20.01 15.81 -27.71
C THR A 16 -19.26 16.20 -26.42
N LEU A 17 -19.22 17.47 -26.05
CA LEU A 17 -18.60 17.94 -24.80
C LEU A 17 -19.41 17.57 -23.56
N LEU A 18 -20.73 17.41 -23.67
CA LEU A 18 -21.60 16.99 -22.57
C LEU A 18 -21.67 15.47 -22.35
N THR A 19 -21.35 14.69 -23.38
CA THR A 19 -21.44 13.22 -23.28
C THR A 19 -20.15 12.57 -22.77
N THR A 20 -19.00 13.19 -22.95
CA THR A 20 -17.70 12.64 -22.49
C THR A 20 -17.59 12.49 -20.98
N PRO A 21 -17.96 13.45 -20.14
CA PRO A 21 -17.93 13.28 -18.68
C PRO A 21 -18.94 12.24 -18.19
N VAL A 22 -20.11 12.13 -18.82
CA VAL A 22 -21.14 11.15 -18.46
C VAL A 22 -20.65 9.73 -18.80
N ALA A 23 -20.05 9.52 -19.95
CA ALA A 23 -19.49 8.21 -20.36
C ALA A 23 -18.30 7.81 -19.47
N ALA A 24 -17.45 8.76 -19.09
CA ALA A 24 -16.33 8.52 -18.17
C ALA A 24 -16.84 8.15 -16.76
N GLN A 25 -17.86 8.83 -16.26
CA GLN A 25 -18.48 8.54 -14.97
C GLN A 25 -19.17 7.18 -14.97
N GLN A 26 -19.87 6.83 -16.06
CA GLN A 26 -20.50 5.52 -16.22
C GLN A 26 -19.46 4.39 -16.21
N LYS A 27 -18.34 4.56 -16.92
CA LYS A 27 -17.23 3.60 -16.93
C LYS A 27 -16.56 3.47 -15.56
N MET A 28 -16.42 4.54 -14.82
CA MET A 28 -15.95 4.50 -13.43
C MET A 28 -16.92 3.75 -12.52
N ASN A 29 -18.22 3.97 -12.68
CA ASN A 29 -19.24 3.26 -11.90
C ASN A 29 -19.27 1.76 -12.22
N GLU A 30 -19.00 1.36 -13.46
CA GLU A 30 -18.86 -0.03 -13.87
C GLU A 30 -17.63 -0.70 -13.24
N MET A 31 -16.52 0.03 -13.13
CA MET A 31 -15.26 -0.46 -12.56
C MET A 31 -15.28 -0.53 -11.02
N TRP A 32 -15.89 0.44 -10.36
CA TRP A 32 -15.82 0.65 -8.91
C TRP A 32 -17.16 0.47 -8.18
N GLY A 33 -18.20 0.05 -8.90
CA GLY A 33 -19.56 0.00 -8.42
C GLY A 33 -20.31 1.33 -8.60
N ASN A 34 -21.62 1.27 -8.57
CA ASN A 34 -22.44 2.48 -8.57
C ASN A 34 -22.27 3.24 -7.24
N GLY A 35 -22.54 4.55 -7.24
CA GLY A 35 -22.34 5.40 -6.07
C GLY A 35 -23.10 4.97 -4.80
N GLN A 36 -24.01 4.02 -4.92
CA GLN A 36 -24.74 3.42 -3.81
C GLN A 36 -23.87 2.36 -3.11
N GLN A 37 -23.16 1.52 -3.85
CA GLN A 37 -22.17 0.59 -3.29
C GLN A 37 -21.00 1.35 -2.64
N ALA A 38 -20.55 2.45 -3.23
CA ALA A 38 -19.52 3.29 -2.63
C ALA A 38 -20.02 3.93 -1.31
N LYS A 39 -21.31 4.30 -1.22
CA LYS A 39 -21.91 4.78 0.03
C LYS A 39 -22.05 3.68 1.07
N GLU A 40 -22.36 2.45 0.67
CA GLU A 40 -22.42 1.30 1.57
C GLU A 40 -21.03 0.90 2.08
N ILE A 41 -20.01 0.96 1.23
CA ILE A 41 -18.60 0.75 1.62
C ILE A 41 -18.13 1.87 2.56
N ASN A 42 -18.49 3.12 2.30
CA ASN A 42 -18.17 4.25 3.17
C ASN A 42 -18.95 4.23 4.49
N ASN A 43 -20.05 3.48 4.56
CA ASN A 43 -20.83 3.32 5.78
C ASN A 43 -20.26 2.22 6.71
N MET A 44 -18.94 2.04 6.68
CA MET A 44 -18.22 1.10 7.58
C MET A 44 -18.17 1.61 9.04
N GLY A 45 -19.10 2.49 9.42
CA GLY A 45 -19.23 3.03 10.76
C GLY A 45 -18.01 3.87 11.18
N GLU A 46 -17.71 3.89 12.47
CA GLU A 46 -16.63 4.70 13.05
C GLU A 46 -15.24 4.43 12.40
N ARG A 47 -15.02 3.24 11.84
CA ARG A 47 -13.75 2.91 11.14
C ARG A 47 -13.58 3.69 9.84
N GLY A 48 -14.66 4.01 9.12
CA GLY A 48 -14.61 4.81 7.90
C GLY A 48 -14.24 6.26 8.16
N HIS A 49 -14.68 6.82 9.28
CA HIS A 49 -14.38 8.19 9.68
C HIS A 49 -12.89 8.46 9.85
N LEU A 50 -12.11 7.45 10.20
CA LEU A 50 -10.66 7.60 10.31
C LEU A 50 -10.04 8.08 8.98
N PHE A 51 -10.53 7.60 7.84
CA PHE A 51 -10.03 7.97 6.53
C PHE A 51 -10.61 9.27 5.99
N GLU A 52 -11.77 9.71 6.49
CA GLU A 52 -12.39 10.97 6.08
C GLU A 52 -11.68 12.19 6.67
N TRP A 53 -11.25 12.13 7.92
CA TRP A 53 -10.59 13.25 8.61
C TRP A 53 -9.09 13.03 8.83
N GLY A 54 -8.60 11.81 8.63
CA GLY A 54 -7.24 11.38 8.95
C GLY A 54 -6.32 11.35 7.73
N ASN A 55 -6.22 12.43 6.94
CA ASN A 55 -5.41 12.45 5.72
C ASN A 55 -3.89 12.48 5.95
N TYR A 56 -3.43 12.36 7.19
CA TYR A 56 -2.02 12.39 7.53
C TYR A 56 -1.68 11.24 8.47
N ALA A 57 -0.88 10.31 7.97
CA ALA A 57 -0.52 9.07 8.65
C ALA A 57 0.97 8.76 8.49
N MET A 58 1.52 8.01 9.45
CA MET A 58 2.84 7.40 9.33
C MET A 58 2.69 6.04 8.63
N PHE A 59 3.38 5.85 7.51
CA PHE A 59 3.46 4.56 6.84
C PHE A 59 4.83 3.94 7.08
N ILE A 60 4.87 2.75 7.69
CA ILE A 60 6.10 2.06 8.05
C ILE A 60 6.21 0.76 7.25
N HIS A 61 7.26 0.65 6.44
CA HIS A 61 7.71 -0.59 5.84
C HIS A 61 8.79 -1.18 6.74
N TRP A 62 8.50 -2.32 7.35
CA TRP A 62 9.43 -2.97 8.27
C TRP A 62 9.28 -4.49 8.20
N GLY A 63 10.41 -5.19 8.06
CA GLY A 63 10.49 -6.62 7.94
C GLY A 63 11.95 -7.07 7.85
N LEU A 64 12.20 -8.32 7.45
CA LEU A 64 13.56 -8.85 7.29
C LEU A 64 14.41 -8.02 6.33
N TYR A 65 13.81 -7.52 5.26
CA TYR A 65 14.47 -6.65 4.27
C TYR A 65 15.06 -5.38 4.89
N SER A 66 14.47 -4.87 5.97
CA SER A 66 15.00 -3.70 6.68
C SER A 66 16.34 -3.97 7.36
N GLN A 67 16.56 -5.20 7.84
CA GLN A 67 17.82 -5.60 8.44
C GLN A 67 18.95 -5.69 7.41
N LEU A 68 18.62 -6.06 6.17
CA LEU A 68 19.60 -6.24 5.10
C LEU A 68 20.11 -4.89 4.56
N GLY A 69 19.33 -3.81 4.66
CA GLY A 69 19.75 -2.50 4.16
C GLY A 69 20.10 -2.52 2.66
N ASN A 70 19.43 -3.35 1.88
CA ASN A 70 19.72 -3.59 0.46
C ASN A 70 21.13 -4.14 0.18
N ILE A 71 21.74 -4.83 1.13
CA ILE A 71 22.99 -5.54 0.94
C ILE A 71 22.73 -7.05 0.98
N TRP A 72 23.14 -7.77 -0.07
CA TRP A 72 23.05 -9.21 -0.16
C TRP A 72 24.38 -9.81 -0.65
N ASN A 73 24.94 -10.75 0.11
CA ASN A 73 26.24 -11.37 -0.19
C ASN A 73 27.33 -10.33 -0.54
N GLU A 74 27.49 -9.32 0.32
CA GLU A 74 28.46 -8.20 0.21
C GLU A 74 28.24 -7.28 -1.00
N LYS A 75 27.16 -7.45 -1.74
CA LYS A 75 26.80 -6.61 -2.89
C LYS A 75 25.65 -5.70 -2.55
N THR A 76 25.77 -4.43 -2.90
CA THR A 76 24.66 -3.48 -2.84
C THR A 76 23.68 -3.75 -3.96
N TYR A 77 22.42 -3.89 -3.59
CA TYR A 77 21.29 -4.01 -4.50
C TYR A 77 20.55 -2.67 -4.61
N TYR A 78 20.52 -2.10 -5.82
CA TYR A 78 19.89 -0.81 -6.10
C TYR A 78 18.43 -0.99 -6.53
N GLY A 79 17.62 -1.53 -5.65
CA GLY A 79 16.21 -1.80 -5.93
C GLY A 79 15.35 -1.67 -4.68
N ILE A 80 14.15 -2.23 -4.75
CA ILE A 80 13.19 -2.23 -3.67
C ILE A 80 13.51 -3.39 -2.73
N GLY A 81 13.82 -3.11 -1.47
CA GLY A 81 14.31 -4.11 -0.49
C GLY A 81 13.38 -5.29 -0.28
N GLU A 82 12.08 -5.07 -0.34
CA GLU A 82 11.06 -6.10 -0.20
C GLU A 82 11.04 -7.12 -1.34
N TRP A 83 11.74 -6.84 -2.44
CA TRP A 83 11.83 -7.69 -3.62
C TRP A 83 13.19 -8.37 -3.73
N MET A 84 13.91 -8.52 -2.61
CA MET A 84 15.24 -9.13 -2.59
C MET A 84 15.27 -10.55 -3.20
N MET A 85 14.19 -11.31 -3.06
CA MET A 85 14.07 -12.66 -3.62
C MET A 85 13.56 -12.71 -5.07
N ASP A 86 13.06 -11.59 -5.63
CA ASP A 86 12.59 -11.57 -7.01
C ASP A 86 13.74 -11.76 -7.99
N VAL A 87 13.54 -12.67 -8.97
CA VAL A 87 14.58 -13.07 -9.93
C VAL A 87 15.05 -11.94 -10.85
N ASN A 88 14.18 -10.93 -11.07
CA ASN A 88 14.50 -9.76 -11.88
C ASN A 88 15.07 -8.61 -11.05
N MET A 89 15.08 -8.78 -9.72
CA MET A 89 15.49 -7.77 -8.75
C MET A 89 16.72 -8.23 -7.97
N GLY A 90 16.57 -8.61 -6.72
CA GLY A 90 17.68 -9.01 -5.85
C GLY A 90 18.20 -10.42 -6.11
N ASN A 91 17.35 -11.29 -6.63
CA ASN A 91 17.64 -12.70 -6.95
C ASN A 91 18.30 -13.47 -5.79
N ALA A 92 17.94 -13.12 -4.55
CA ALA A 92 18.42 -13.84 -3.37
C ALA A 92 17.81 -15.25 -3.33
N ASP A 93 18.63 -16.23 -2.96
CA ASP A 93 18.13 -17.58 -2.72
C ASP A 93 17.07 -17.56 -1.60
N LYS A 94 16.00 -18.31 -1.82
CA LYS A 94 14.82 -18.27 -0.94
C LYS A 94 15.12 -18.82 0.46
N ASP A 95 15.91 -19.89 0.55
CA ASP A 95 16.19 -20.54 1.82
C ASP A 95 17.26 -19.76 2.60
N GLU A 96 18.23 -19.20 1.89
CA GLU A 96 19.21 -18.27 2.47
C GLU A 96 18.52 -17.00 3.00
N TYR A 97 17.59 -16.42 2.25
CA TYR A 97 16.84 -15.25 2.69
C TYR A 97 15.99 -15.57 3.94
N LYS A 98 15.31 -16.71 3.95
CA LYS A 98 14.53 -17.15 5.12
C LYS A 98 15.41 -17.33 6.36
N ALA A 99 16.65 -17.75 6.19
CA ALA A 99 17.58 -17.92 7.28
C ALA A 99 17.95 -16.60 7.99
N VAL A 100 17.77 -15.45 7.33
CA VAL A 100 17.95 -14.11 7.91
C VAL A 100 17.06 -13.90 9.15
N ALA A 101 15.88 -14.52 9.18
CA ALA A 101 14.96 -14.44 10.32
C ALA A 101 15.62 -14.86 11.65
N ARG A 102 16.57 -15.79 11.64
CA ARG A 102 17.26 -16.25 12.84
C ARG A 102 18.13 -15.17 13.50
N SER A 103 18.51 -14.14 12.76
CA SER A 103 19.27 -12.99 13.25
C SER A 103 18.41 -11.74 13.47
N PHE A 104 17.13 -11.79 13.12
CA PHE A 104 16.23 -10.65 13.28
C PHE A 104 15.85 -10.47 14.75
N ASN A 105 16.57 -9.59 15.42
CA ASN A 105 16.37 -9.30 16.85
C ASN A 105 16.49 -7.79 17.13
N PRO A 106 15.51 -6.97 16.76
CA PRO A 106 15.55 -5.51 16.90
C PRO A 106 15.28 -5.06 18.35
N GLN A 107 16.22 -5.33 19.27
CA GLN A 107 16.09 -5.05 20.70
C GLN A 107 15.87 -3.55 21.03
N ASN A 108 16.24 -2.65 20.14
CA ASN A 108 16.03 -1.21 20.32
C ASN A 108 14.66 -0.73 19.80
N PHE A 109 13.80 -1.64 19.35
CA PHE A 109 12.45 -1.29 18.92
C PHE A 109 11.62 -0.79 20.10
N ASP A 110 11.05 0.40 19.95
CA ASP A 110 10.22 1.04 20.97
C ASP A 110 8.93 1.55 20.33
N ALA A 111 7.88 0.76 20.43
CA ALA A 111 6.57 1.08 19.87
C ALA A 111 5.99 2.38 20.44
N MET A 112 6.24 2.67 21.72
CA MET A 112 5.72 3.87 22.37
C MET A 112 6.40 5.14 21.83
N LYS A 113 7.71 5.10 21.58
CA LYS A 113 8.41 6.23 20.96
C LYS A 113 7.93 6.48 19.53
N ILE A 114 7.69 5.44 18.75
CA ILE A 114 7.17 5.57 17.37
C ILE A 114 5.77 6.18 17.41
N ALA A 115 4.89 5.70 18.29
CA ALA A 115 3.54 6.20 18.44
C ALA A 115 3.56 7.68 18.91
N GLN A 116 4.43 8.02 19.86
CA GLN A 116 4.58 9.39 20.34
C GLN A 116 5.09 10.32 19.22
N LEU A 117 6.09 9.88 18.44
CA LEU A 117 6.59 10.63 17.30
C LEU A 117 5.48 10.92 16.27
N ALA A 118 4.68 9.92 15.93
CA ALA A 118 3.56 10.10 15.03
C ALA A 118 2.53 11.11 15.58
N LYS A 119 2.22 11.00 16.88
CA LYS A 119 1.31 11.91 17.56
C LYS A 119 1.85 13.35 17.58
N ASP A 120 3.11 13.55 17.92
CA ASP A 120 3.74 14.87 17.99
C ASP A 120 3.83 15.53 16.61
N ALA A 121 3.98 14.73 15.56
CA ALA A 121 3.90 15.17 14.17
C ALA A 121 2.46 15.48 13.69
N GLY A 122 1.44 15.29 14.52
CA GLY A 122 0.03 15.51 14.17
C GLY A 122 -0.59 14.41 13.32
N MET A 123 0.07 13.28 13.16
CA MET A 123 -0.45 12.12 12.42
C MET A 123 -1.62 11.49 13.14
N LYS A 124 -2.58 10.97 12.40
CA LYS A 124 -3.85 10.46 12.93
C LYS A 124 -3.85 8.96 13.15
N TYR A 125 -3.02 8.24 12.39
CA TYR A 125 -2.85 6.79 12.51
C TYR A 125 -1.50 6.35 11.96
N ILE A 126 -1.16 5.10 12.24
CA ILE A 126 0.04 4.43 11.73
C ILE A 126 -0.41 3.25 10.87
N ILE A 127 0.20 3.12 9.70
CA ILE A 127 0.03 1.97 8.81
C ILE A 127 1.35 1.20 8.83
N ILE A 128 1.29 -0.11 9.04
CA ILE A 128 2.46 -0.98 8.99
C ILE A 128 2.26 -2.08 7.95
N THR A 129 3.35 -2.49 7.30
CA THR A 129 3.34 -3.69 6.47
C THR A 129 3.37 -4.92 7.36
N SER A 130 2.23 -5.56 7.55
CA SER A 130 2.15 -6.78 8.37
C SER A 130 2.76 -7.99 7.67
N LYS A 131 2.77 -8.02 6.34
CA LYS A 131 3.41 -9.00 5.48
C LYS A 131 3.67 -8.37 4.13
N HIS A 132 4.86 -8.57 3.55
CA HIS A 132 5.23 -7.97 2.27
C HIS A 132 5.60 -9.03 1.23
N HIS A 133 6.24 -8.64 0.10
CA HIS A 133 6.61 -9.52 -1.00
C HIS A 133 7.58 -10.65 -0.60
N ASP A 134 8.38 -10.45 0.42
CA ASP A 134 9.27 -11.47 0.99
C ASP A 134 8.52 -12.61 1.69
N GLY A 135 7.23 -12.45 1.92
CA GLY A 135 6.39 -13.44 2.56
C GLY A 135 6.57 -13.58 4.08
N PHE A 136 7.43 -12.79 4.71
CA PHE A 136 7.62 -12.80 6.15
C PHE A 136 6.47 -12.07 6.86
N ALA A 137 5.83 -12.72 7.83
CA ALA A 137 4.74 -12.13 8.59
C ALA A 137 5.26 -11.49 9.89
N MET A 138 5.00 -10.18 10.06
CA MET A 138 5.32 -9.41 11.25
C MET A 138 4.31 -9.63 12.39
N TYR A 139 3.59 -10.74 12.36
CA TYR A 139 2.63 -11.19 13.38
C TYR A 139 2.67 -12.71 13.48
N HIS A 140 2.13 -13.28 14.57
CA HIS A 140 2.02 -14.73 14.72
C HIS A 140 1.00 -15.30 13.74
N SER A 141 1.48 -15.82 12.63
CA SER A 141 0.65 -16.45 11.60
C SER A 141 0.34 -17.90 11.96
N GLN A 142 -0.93 -18.29 11.85
CA GLN A 142 -1.33 -19.68 11.99
C GLN A 142 -1.18 -20.49 10.69
N CYS A 143 -0.93 -19.80 9.56
CA CYS A 143 -0.86 -20.42 8.25
C CYS A 143 0.56 -20.76 7.82
N ASP A 144 1.57 -20.04 8.32
CA ASP A 144 2.97 -20.22 7.94
C ASP A 144 3.88 -19.93 9.13
N LYS A 145 4.90 -20.76 9.30
CA LYS A 145 5.93 -20.58 10.34
C LYS A 145 6.95 -19.49 10.01
N PHE A 146 6.98 -19.00 8.78
CA PHE A 146 7.83 -17.89 8.38
C PHE A 146 7.24 -16.57 8.89
N ASN A 147 7.34 -16.37 10.18
CA ASN A 147 6.79 -15.21 10.89
C ASN A 147 7.69 -14.81 12.08
N ILE A 148 7.43 -13.63 12.63
CA ILE A 148 8.27 -13.02 13.67
C ILE A 148 8.32 -13.86 14.95
N VAL A 149 7.25 -14.57 15.31
CA VAL A 149 7.20 -15.36 16.55
C VAL A 149 7.90 -16.70 16.39
N ASP A 150 7.64 -17.41 15.29
CA ASP A 150 8.14 -18.78 15.11
C ASP A 150 9.58 -18.83 14.55
N SER A 151 10.02 -17.78 13.84
CA SER A 151 11.29 -17.82 13.10
C SER A 151 12.38 -16.91 13.64
N THR A 152 12.08 -16.05 14.62
CA THR A 152 13.03 -15.08 15.16
C THR A 152 13.22 -15.19 16.67
N PRO A 153 14.33 -14.68 17.20
CA PRO A 153 14.51 -14.56 18.65
C PRO A 153 13.82 -13.33 19.27
N PHE A 154 13.10 -12.54 18.49
CA PHE A 154 12.48 -11.27 18.91
C PHE A 154 11.06 -11.45 19.48
N ALA A 155 10.55 -12.59 19.68
CA ALA A 155 9.19 -12.81 20.18
C ALA A 155 9.05 -12.59 21.71
#